data_325d02196465466d950be8f215fe7eee
#
_entry.id   325d02196465466d950be8f215fe7eee
#
_cell.length_a   1.000
_cell.length_b   1.000
_cell.length_c   1.000
_cell.angle_alpha   90.00
_cell.angle_beta   90.00
_cell.angle_gamma   90.00
#
_symmetry.space_group_name_H-M   'P 1'
#
loop_
_entity.id
_entity.type
_entity.pdbx_description
1 polymer ?
#
loop_
_entity_poly.entity_id
_entity_poly.type
_entity_poly.pdbx_seq_one_letter_code
_entity_poly.pdbx_strand_id
1 'polypeptide(L)'
;MKKEEIATILKAYLGGEKVIWLGKGIVPDPITDGHVDGMCTFAAPGVVLLHTTDDTSDPNYQICLDAKRRLQETTDAKGRKLEIIELPLGDDVAHINFYFTNGGIIVPIANDPSQDDAPLGILQEVFPEREVLPVNGNVLAAGGGGVHCITQQVPVVTSP
;
A
#
# COMPACT_ATOMS: atom_id res chain seq x y z
N MET A 1 -1.38 -1.87 -25.25
CA MET A 1 -2.28 -0.77 -24.77
C MET A 1 -1.42 0.38 -24.27
N LYS A 2 -1.75 1.61 -24.59
CA LYS A 2 -1.03 2.80 -24.11
C LYS A 2 -1.47 3.16 -22.69
N LYS A 3 -0.63 3.89 -21.93
CA LYS A 3 -0.95 4.32 -20.55
C LYS A 3 -2.27 5.10 -20.46
N GLU A 4 -2.56 5.94 -21.45
CA GLU A 4 -3.77 6.75 -21.50
C GLU A 4 -5.03 5.90 -21.67
N GLU A 5 -4.96 4.84 -22.47
CA GLU A 5 -6.06 3.89 -22.67
C GLU A 5 -6.33 3.12 -21.38
N ILE A 6 -5.25 2.64 -20.72
CA ILE A 6 -5.35 1.94 -19.42
C ILE A 6 -5.95 2.88 -18.37
N ALA A 7 -5.46 4.13 -18.29
CA ALA A 7 -6.00 5.11 -17.34
C ALA A 7 -7.49 5.39 -17.56
N THR A 8 -7.94 5.42 -18.81
CA THR A 8 -9.36 5.60 -19.15
C THR A 8 -10.21 4.43 -18.64
N ILE A 9 -9.72 3.20 -18.83
CA ILE A 9 -10.39 1.99 -18.36
C ILE A 9 -10.45 1.96 -16.83
N LEU A 10 -9.32 2.20 -16.16
CA LEU A 10 -9.25 2.23 -14.70
C LEU A 10 -10.23 3.25 -14.11
N LYS A 11 -10.28 4.46 -14.66
CA LYS A 11 -11.23 5.49 -14.20
C LYS A 11 -12.67 5.05 -14.38
N ALA A 12 -13.00 4.46 -15.51
CA ALA A 12 -14.37 4.03 -15.82
C ALA A 12 -14.85 2.91 -14.90
N TYR A 13 -13.99 1.94 -14.61
CA TYR A 13 -14.37 0.75 -13.82
C TYR A 13 -14.21 0.95 -12.31
N LEU A 14 -13.26 1.76 -11.86
CA LEU A 14 -12.99 1.99 -10.44
C LEU A 14 -13.57 3.31 -9.92
N GLY A 15 -14.21 4.11 -10.76
CA GLY A 15 -14.78 5.40 -10.37
C GLY A 15 -13.72 6.47 -10.01
N GLY A 16 -12.46 6.23 -10.33
CA GLY A 16 -11.37 7.15 -10.04
C GLY A 16 -11.31 8.31 -11.05
N GLU A 17 -10.95 9.49 -10.60
CA GLU A 17 -10.80 10.67 -11.47
C GLU A 17 -9.36 10.85 -11.97
N LYS A 18 -8.38 10.31 -11.26
CA LYS A 18 -6.96 10.43 -11.58
C LYS A 18 -6.23 9.11 -11.36
N VAL A 19 -5.30 8.80 -12.25
CA VAL A 19 -4.36 7.68 -12.11
C VAL A 19 -2.96 8.24 -11.91
N ILE A 20 -2.29 7.81 -10.85
CA ILE A 20 -0.88 8.13 -10.57
C ILE A 20 -0.05 6.91 -10.95
N TRP A 21 0.90 7.11 -11.86
CA TRP A 21 1.77 6.05 -12.33
C TRP A 21 3.08 6.02 -11.53
N LEU A 22 3.30 4.94 -10.80
CA LEU A 22 4.59 4.62 -10.21
C LEU A 22 5.54 3.99 -11.25
N GLY A 23 6.80 3.85 -10.90
CA GLY A 23 7.82 3.30 -11.80
C GLY A 23 7.80 1.78 -11.84
N LYS A 24 8.53 1.17 -10.92
CA LYS A 24 8.61 -0.27 -10.73
C LYS A 24 7.89 -0.67 -9.45
N GLY A 25 7.43 -1.93 -9.37
CA GLY A 25 6.98 -2.55 -8.13
C GLY A 25 8.15 -3.05 -7.28
N ILE A 26 7.86 -3.43 -6.04
CA ILE A 26 8.82 -4.03 -5.10
C ILE A 26 9.31 -5.37 -5.66
N VAL A 27 10.56 -5.69 -5.43
CA VAL A 27 11.21 -6.93 -5.87
C VAL A 27 11.87 -7.65 -4.68
N PRO A 28 11.97 -8.99 -4.68
CA PRO A 28 11.43 -9.89 -5.72
C PRO A 28 9.91 -10.04 -5.61
N ASP A 29 9.23 -10.06 -6.74
CA ASP A 29 7.81 -10.41 -6.81
C ASP A 29 7.57 -11.29 -8.05
N PRO A 30 7.86 -12.60 -7.96
CA PRO A 30 7.72 -13.51 -9.08
C PRO A 30 6.28 -13.94 -9.36
N ILE A 31 5.32 -13.54 -8.51
CA ILE A 31 3.94 -14.02 -8.58
C ILE A 31 3.01 -12.94 -9.11
N THR A 32 3.10 -11.70 -8.61
CA THR A 32 2.19 -10.63 -8.99
C THR A 32 2.79 -9.60 -9.94
N ASP A 33 4.13 -9.64 -10.15
CA ASP A 33 4.87 -8.76 -11.05
C ASP A 33 4.77 -7.25 -10.65
N GLY A 34 4.74 -6.99 -9.35
CA GLY A 34 4.82 -5.64 -8.78
C GLY A 34 3.47 -4.97 -8.55
N HIS A 35 2.55 -5.65 -7.89
CA HIS A 35 1.29 -5.06 -7.46
C HIS A 35 1.48 -3.87 -6.52
N VAL A 36 0.68 -2.82 -6.72
CA VAL A 36 0.81 -1.56 -5.98
C VAL A 36 0.45 -1.68 -4.50
N ASP A 37 -0.40 -2.63 -4.13
CA ASP A 37 -0.82 -2.87 -2.74
C ASP A 37 0.28 -3.49 -1.84
N GLY A 38 1.39 -3.92 -2.44
CA GLY A 38 2.63 -4.23 -1.74
C GLY A 38 3.58 -3.03 -1.59
N MET A 39 3.29 -1.89 -2.21
CA MET A 39 4.17 -0.73 -2.27
C MET A 39 3.59 0.50 -1.59
N CYS A 40 2.35 0.88 -1.93
CA CYS A 40 1.71 2.06 -1.35
C CYS A 40 0.19 1.96 -1.32
N THR A 41 -0.41 2.71 -0.39
CA THR A 41 -1.86 2.86 -0.28
C THR A 41 -2.23 4.25 0.24
N PHE A 42 -3.46 4.69 -0.01
CA PHE A 42 -3.99 5.90 0.62
C PHE A 42 -4.43 5.61 2.06
N ALA A 43 -3.90 6.38 3.01
CA ALA A 43 -4.36 6.36 4.40
C ALA A 43 -5.57 7.28 4.62
N ALA A 44 -5.56 8.42 3.95
CA ALA A 44 -6.61 9.43 3.99
C ALA A 44 -6.58 10.26 2.69
N PRO A 45 -7.58 11.11 2.44
CA PRO A 45 -7.54 12.03 1.31
C PRO A 45 -6.31 12.95 1.36
N GLY A 46 -5.39 12.77 0.42
CA GLY A 46 -4.12 13.50 0.32
C GLY A 46 -2.97 12.90 1.13
N VAL A 47 -3.18 11.80 1.85
CA VAL A 47 -2.14 11.11 2.64
C VAL A 47 -1.89 9.71 2.08
N VAL A 48 -0.64 9.40 1.81
CA VAL A 48 -0.20 8.11 1.24
C VAL A 48 0.80 7.46 2.18
N LEU A 49 0.57 6.20 2.51
CA LEU A 49 1.59 5.32 3.07
C LEU A 49 2.43 4.76 1.92
N LEU A 50 3.74 4.73 2.10
CA LEU A 50 4.69 4.22 1.12
C LEU A 50 5.71 3.33 1.83
N HIS A 51 5.89 2.08 1.39
CA HIS A 51 7.01 1.26 1.82
C HIS A 51 8.34 1.88 1.38
N THR A 52 9.28 1.97 2.30
CA THR A 52 10.63 2.48 2.06
C THR A 52 11.66 1.61 2.78
N THR A 53 12.90 1.66 2.29
CA THR A 53 14.06 1.09 2.97
C THR A 53 15.19 2.11 2.97
N ASP A 54 15.95 2.17 4.06
CA ASP A 54 17.16 2.99 4.20
C ASP A 54 18.43 2.20 3.80
N ASP A 55 18.31 0.89 3.59
CA ASP A 55 19.42 0.07 3.13
C ASP A 55 19.73 0.34 1.65
N THR A 56 20.80 1.08 1.41
CA THR A 56 21.23 1.43 0.04
C THR A 56 21.68 0.22 -0.79
N SER A 57 21.91 -0.93 -0.16
CA SER A 57 22.25 -2.20 -0.83
C SER A 57 21.01 -3.01 -1.22
N ASP A 58 19.84 -2.70 -0.66
CA ASP A 58 18.57 -3.32 -1.02
C ASP A 58 18.19 -2.95 -2.47
N PRO A 59 17.86 -3.91 -3.32
CA PRO A 59 17.39 -3.66 -4.68
C PRO A 59 16.14 -2.74 -4.73
N ASN A 60 15.36 -2.67 -3.65
CA ASN A 60 14.18 -1.82 -3.54
C ASN A 60 14.49 -0.36 -3.19
N TYR A 61 15.69 -0.05 -2.72
CA TYR A 61 16.05 1.32 -2.33
C TYR A 61 15.77 2.34 -3.44
N GLN A 62 16.26 2.10 -4.65
CA GLN A 62 16.03 3.00 -5.79
C GLN A 62 14.57 2.99 -6.27
N ILE A 63 13.87 1.87 -6.12
CA ILE A 63 12.45 1.73 -6.47
C ILE A 63 11.60 2.62 -5.54
N CYS A 64 11.86 2.55 -4.23
CA CYS A 64 11.19 3.37 -3.23
C CYS A 64 11.46 4.87 -3.42
N LEU A 65 12.71 5.25 -3.70
CA LEU A 65 13.05 6.64 -4.00
C LEU A 65 12.32 7.19 -5.24
N ASP A 66 12.27 6.42 -6.34
CA ASP A 66 11.54 6.84 -7.56
C ASP A 66 10.04 6.97 -7.28
N ALA A 67 9.45 6.03 -6.52
CA ALA A 67 8.06 6.09 -6.13
C ALA A 67 7.76 7.33 -5.27
N LYS A 68 8.59 7.59 -4.25
CA LYS A 68 8.49 8.77 -3.38
C LYS A 68 8.55 10.07 -4.18
N ARG A 69 9.54 10.20 -5.08
CA ARG A 69 9.68 11.37 -5.95
C ARG A 69 8.44 11.59 -6.81
N ARG A 70 7.91 10.55 -7.48
CA ARG A 70 6.71 10.62 -8.30
C ARG A 70 5.48 11.07 -7.51
N LEU A 71 5.33 10.57 -6.30
CA LEU A 71 4.24 10.97 -5.40
C LEU A 71 4.38 12.43 -4.97
N GLN A 72 5.60 12.90 -4.67
CA GLN A 72 5.88 14.30 -4.31
C GLN A 72 5.64 15.29 -5.47
N GLU A 73 5.88 14.86 -6.71
CA GLU A 73 5.72 15.68 -7.92
C GLU A 73 4.27 15.74 -8.42
N THR A 74 3.36 14.99 -7.82
CA THR A 74 1.96 14.94 -8.22
C THR A 74 1.00 15.47 -7.16
N THR A 75 -0.30 15.39 -7.45
CA THR A 75 -1.40 15.73 -6.56
C THR A 75 -2.43 14.61 -6.60
N ASP A 76 -3.36 14.59 -5.65
CA ASP A 76 -4.57 13.79 -5.79
C ASP A 76 -5.54 14.36 -6.85
N ALA A 77 -6.70 13.74 -7.01
CA ALA A 77 -7.71 14.17 -7.99
C ALA A 77 -8.30 15.56 -7.68
N LYS A 78 -8.24 16.02 -6.43
CA LYS A 78 -8.70 17.36 -6.01
C LYS A 78 -7.59 18.42 -6.02
N GLY A 79 -6.41 18.09 -6.54
CA GLY A 79 -5.28 19.00 -6.63
C GLY A 79 -4.48 19.19 -5.33
N ARG A 80 -4.75 18.38 -4.27
CA ARG A 80 -3.97 18.41 -3.03
C ARG A 80 -2.61 17.76 -3.25
N LYS A 81 -1.56 18.39 -2.75
CA LYS A 81 -0.25 17.74 -2.64
C LYS A 81 -0.36 16.53 -1.72
N LEU A 82 0.38 15.49 -2.03
CA LEU A 82 0.39 14.27 -1.23
C LEU A 82 1.38 14.43 -0.06
N GLU A 83 0.88 14.15 1.13
CA GLU A 83 1.70 13.85 2.30
C GLU A 83 2.10 12.39 2.23
N ILE A 84 3.38 12.10 2.42
CA ILE A 84 3.91 10.73 2.33
C ILE A 84 4.39 10.32 3.71
N ILE A 85 3.78 9.27 4.24
CA ILE A 85 4.19 8.62 5.47
C ILE A 85 4.96 7.36 5.07
N GLU A 86 6.22 7.30 5.47
CA GLU A 86 7.10 6.19 5.16
C GLU A 86 6.86 5.04 6.12
N LEU A 87 6.70 3.85 5.58
CA LEU A 87 6.54 2.60 6.32
C LEU A 87 7.73 1.71 6.01
N PRO A 88 8.49 1.22 7.02
CA PRO A 88 9.60 0.32 6.76
C PRO A 88 9.18 -0.91 5.96
N LEU A 89 9.92 -1.24 4.92
CA LEU A 89 9.74 -2.46 4.14
C LEU A 89 10.23 -3.65 4.96
N GLY A 90 9.35 -4.63 5.18
CA GLY A 90 9.71 -5.89 5.82
C GLY A 90 10.29 -6.88 4.83
N ASP A 91 11.13 -7.80 5.30
CA ASP A 91 11.76 -8.84 4.46
C ASP A 91 10.78 -9.96 4.11
N ASP A 92 9.90 -10.31 5.04
CA ASP A 92 9.04 -11.50 4.94
C ASP A 92 7.61 -11.17 4.54
N VAL A 93 7.07 -10.03 5.01
CA VAL A 93 5.69 -9.62 4.77
C VAL A 93 5.59 -8.15 4.39
N ALA A 94 4.60 -7.82 3.57
CA ALA A 94 4.27 -6.46 3.24
C ALA A 94 3.23 -5.92 4.24
N HIS A 95 3.65 -5.25 5.33
CA HIS A 95 2.75 -4.66 6.33
C HIS A 95 1.74 -3.69 5.72
N ILE A 96 2.07 -3.03 4.61
CA ILE A 96 1.18 -2.13 3.87
C ILE A 96 0.02 -2.86 3.17
N ASN A 97 0.11 -4.18 3.01
CA ASN A 97 -0.94 -5.03 2.44
C ASN A 97 -2.01 -5.37 3.49
N PHE A 98 -2.38 -4.37 4.30
CA PHE A 98 -3.43 -4.46 5.30
C PHE A 98 -4.81 -4.25 4.69
N TYR A 99 -5.85 -4.63 5.44
CA TYR A 99 -7.24 -4.46 5.03
C TYR A 99 -8.03 -3.63 6.05
N PHE A 100 -8.80 -2.65 5.56
CA PHE A 100 -9.70 -1.84 6.38
C PHE A 100 -10.99 -2.59 6.72
N THR A 101 -11.28 -2.72 8.01
CA THR A 101 -12.57 -3.16 8.53
C THR A 101 -13.35 -1.97 9.09
N ASN A 102 -14.59 -2.20 9.55
CA ASN A 102 -15.45 -1.12 10.06
C ASN A 102 -14.93 -0.46 11.36
N GLY A 103 -14.01 -1.03 12.07
CA GLY A 103 -13.48 -0.47 13.32
C GLY A 103 -11.98 -0.63 13.48
N GLY A 104 -11.33 -1.29 12.52
CA GLY A 104 -9.91 -1.61 12.63
C GLY A 104 -9.22 -1.75 11.28
N ILE A 105 -7.97 -2.13 11.34
CA ILE A 105 -7.17 -2.58 10.20
C ILE A 105 -6.55 -3.94 10.54
N ILE A 106 -6.65 -4.88 9.63
CA ILE A 106 -6.02 -6.20 9.77
C ILE A 106 -4.67 -6.14 9.05
N VAL A 107 -3.58 -6.28 9.80
CA VAL A 107 -2.21 -6.08 9.30
C VAL A 107 -1.47 -7.42 9.27
N PRO A 108 -0.93 -7.83 8.10
CA PRO A 108 -0.06 -9.00 8.06
C PRO A 108 1.26 -8.70 8.77
N ILE A 109 1.72 -9.63 9.61
CA ILE A 109 2.99 -9.55 10.34
C ILE A 109 3.85 -10.79 10.10
N ALA A 110 5.17 -10.62 10.25
CA ALA A 110 6.15 -11.69 10.16
C ALA A 110 6.21 -12.59 11.43
N ASN A 111 5.63 -12.13 12.55
CA ASN A 111 5.87 -12.63 13.92
C ASN A 111 7.32 -12.46 14.36
N ASP A 112 7.95 -11.39 13.90
CA ASP A 112 9.28 -10.98 14.29
C ASP A 112 9.24 -9.51 14.74
N PRO A 113 9.40 -9.22 16.06
CA PRO A 113 9.37 -7.86 16.58
C PRO A 113 10.35 -6.92 15.88
N SER A 114 11.48 -7.43 15.39
CA SER A 114 12.46 -6.59 14.69
C SER A 114 11.95 -6.05 13.35
N GLN A 115 11.00 -6.73 12.73
CA GLN A 115 10.34 -6.31 11.48
C GLN A 115 8.98 -5.65 11.74
N ASP A 116 8.27 -6.08 12.79
CA ASP A 116 6.86 -5.76 12.99
C ASP A 116 6.62 -4.51 13.86
N ASP A 117 7.46 -4.25 14.89
CA ASP A 117 7.19 -3.21 15.89
C ASP A 117 7.10 -1.81 15.27
N ALA A 118 8.04 -1.44 14.41
CA ALA A 118 8.05 -0.12 13.80
C ALA A 118 6.87 0.12 12.84
N PRO A 119 6.55 -0.78 11.88
CA PRO A 119 5.36 -0.64 11.04
C PRO A 119 4.06 -0.59 11.83
N LEU A 120 3.90 -1.42 12.84
CA LEU A 120 2.68 -1.43 13.67
C LEU A 120 2.52 -0.13 14.46
N GLY A 121 3.61 0.40 15.02
CA GLY A 121 3.61 1.70 15.71
C GLY A 121 3.18 2.84 14.78
N ILE A 122 3.75 2.91 13.58
CA ILE A 122 3.38 3.91 12.57
C ILE A 122 1.90 3.78 12.18
N LEU A 123 1.42 2.57 11.93
CA LEU A 123 0.02 2.35 11.56
C LEU A 123 -0.94 2.75 12.70
N GLN A 124 -0.58 2.52 13.96
CA GLN A 124 -1.38 2.96 15.09
C GLN A 124 -1.44 4.51 15.20
N GLU A 125 -0.34 5.21 14.89
CA GLU A 125 -0.31 6.67 14.85
C GLU A 125 -1.11 7.24 13.68
N VAL A 126 -1.06 6.60 12.51
CA VAL A 126 -1.79 7.02 11.31
C VAL A 126 -3.28 6.78 11.43
N PHE A 127 -3.69 5.75 12.15
CA PHE A 127 -5.10 5.37 12.32
C PHE A 127 -5.52 5.34 13.80
N PRO A 128 -5.46 6.48 14.52
CA PRO A 128 -5.72 6.52 15.97
C PRO A 128 -7.14 6.10 16.36
N GLU A 129 -8.09 6.23 15.43
CA GLU A 129 -9.50 5.85 15.64
C GLU A 129 -9.80 4.40 15.25
N ARG A 130 -8.78 3.61 14.89
CA ARG A 130 -8.91 2.22 14.47
C ARG A 130 -8.08 1.29 15.34
N GLU A 131 -8.60 0.12 15.60
CA GLU A 131 -7.82 -0.96 16.21
C GLU A 131 -6.88 -1.58 15.18
N VAL A 132 -5.58 -1.64 15.50
CA VAL A 132 -4.58 -2.36 14.68
C VAL A 132 -4.59 -3.82 15.11
N LEU A 133 -4.99 -4.70 14.20
CA LEU A 133 -5.16 -6.14 14.44
C LEU A 133 -4.08 -6.91 13.67
N PRO A 134 -2.94 -7.26 14.30
CA PRO A 134 -1.90 -8.04 13.65
C PRO A 134 -2.32 -9.48 13.45
N VAL A 135 -2.04 -10.04 12.28
CA VAL A 135 -2.26 -11.45 11.95
C VAL A 135 -1.03 -12.03 11.26
N ASN A 136 -0.74 -13.30 11.51
CA ASN A 136 0.39 -13.98 10.86
C ASN A 136 0.21 -13.97 9.33
N GLY A 137 1.10 -13.27 8.62
CA GLY A 137 1.10 -13.09 7.18
C GLY A 137 2.00 -14.05 6.41
N ASN A 138 2.89 -14.80 7.08
CA ASN A 138 3.94 -15.57 6.41
C ASN A 138 3.43 -16.56 5.37
N VAL A 139 2.32 -17.25 5.63
CA VAL A 139 1.74 -18.21 4.67
C VAL A 139 1.17 -17.48 3.45
N LEU A 140 0.54 -16.34 3.64
CA LEU A 140 0.02 -15.52 2.54
C LEU A 140 1.16 -14.93 1.72
N ALA A 141 2.19 -14.42 2.37
CA ALA A 141 3.38 -13.86 1.72
C ALA A 141 4.10 -14.90 0.88
N ALA A 142 4.28 -16.13 1.41
CA ALA A 142 4.84 -17.25 0.63
C ALA A 142 3.98 -17.64 -0.59
N GLY A 143 2.68 -17.34 -0.56
CA GLY A 143 1.75 -17.49 -1.68
C GLY A 143 1.72 -16.27 -2.63
N GLY A 144 2.52 -15.24 -2.38
CA GLY A 144 2.63 -14.04 -3.20
C GLY A 144 1.59 -12.97 -2.91
N GLY A 145 1.07 -12.91 -1.69
CA GLY A 145 0.07 -11.91 -1.31
C GLY A 145 0.05 -11.61 0.18
N GLY A 146 -0.91 -10.79 0.59
CA GLY A 146 -1.17 -10.45 1.98
C GLY A 146 -2.67 -10.43 2.26
N VAL A 147 -3.05 -9.79 3.35
CA VAL A 147 -4.45 -9.71 3.78
C VAL A 147 -5.33 -8.97 2.76
N HIS A 148 -4.82 -7.87 2.20
CA HIS A 148 -5.53 -7.11 1.17
C HIS A 148 -5.81 -7.97 -0.07
N CYS A 149 -4.84 -8.77 -0.50
CA CYS A 149 -4.94 -9.58 -1.72
C CYS A 149 -6.04 -10.65 -1.67
N ILE A 150 -6.41 -11.12 -0.47
CA ILE A 150 -7.43 -12.16 -0.28
C ILE A 150 -8.79 -11.62 0.19
N THR A 151 -8.94 -10.30 0.23
CA THR A 151 -10.14 -9.64 0.74
C THR A 151 -10.80 -8.76 -0.31
N GLN A 152 -12.10 -8.51 -0.16
CA GLN A 152 -12.87 -7.63 -1.03
C GLN A 152 -13.94 -6.90 -0.21
N GLN A 153 -14.06 -5.61 -0.44
CA GLN A 153 -15.09 -4.78 0.18
C GLN A 153 -16.47 -5.13 -0.39
N VAL A 154 -17.45 -5.20 0.52
CA VAL A 154 -18.86 -5.26 0.14
C VAL A 154 -19.50 -3.91 0.48
N PRO A 155 -19.69 -3.01 -0.50
CA PRO A 155 -20.27 -1.69 -0.25
C PRO A 155 -21.69 -1.80 0.25
N VAL A 156 -22.04 -0.91 1.20
CA VAL A 156 -23.44 -0.75 1.61
C VAL A 156 -24.20 -0.10 0.46
N VAL A 157 -25.24 -0.75 -0.02
CA VAL A 157 -26.16 -0.17 -1.01
C VAL A 157 -26.99 0.88 -0.27
N THR A 158 -26.67 2.15 -0.48
CA THR A 158 -27.60 3.23 -0.10
C THR A 158 -28.73 3.23 -1.10
N SER A 159 -29.94 2.91 -0.64
CA SER A 159 -31.13 3.09 -1.48
C SER A 159 -31.20 4.55 -1.95
N PRO A 160 -31.56 4.79 -3.23
CA PRO A 160 -31.71 6.14 -3.78
C PRO A 160 -32.77 6.96 -3.04
#